data_7708b4d9dc8074070c090becb4cf9613
#
_entry.id   7708b4d9dc8074070c090becb4cf9613
#
_cell.length_a   1.000
_cell.length_b   1.000
_cell.length_c   1.000
_cell.angle_alpha   90.00
_cell.angle_beta   90.00
_cell.angle_gamma   90.00
#
_symmetry.space_group_name_H-M   'P 1'
#
loop_
_entity.id
_entity.type
_entity.pdbx_description
1 polymer ?
#
loop_
_entity_poly.entity_id
_entity_poly.type
_entity_poly.pdbx_seq_one_letter_code
_entity_poly.pdbx_strand_id
1 'polypeptide(L)'
;MKSYCLITLAACLVLSACNKENENPHSIELTWTECASTKAGGTKGGTSADTPAQLILEYTESGLAVTLKNAEMNCAINVDGLSLDLSQEGNIINYQVVQSVTADCTCQIERITSTVTGLEYGKEYVLNYSIKYVPSFKPIKFRFMKGLKMRLNVADYLDTMHTWEE
;
A
#
# COMPACT_ATOMS: atom_id res chain seq x y z
N MET A 1 49.85 -42.69 44.40
CA MET A 1 49.75 -42.13 43.02
C MET A 1 48.38 -41.54 42.88
N LYS A 2 48.22 -40.21 42.85
CA LYS A 2 46.96 -39.52 42.73
C LYS A 2 46.86 -38.96 41.32
N SER A 3 45.93 -39.53 40.51
CA SER A 3 45.62 -39.07 39.16
C SER A 3 44.63 -37.89 39.25
N TYR A 4 45.04 -36.72 38.81
CA TYR A 4 44.18 -35.56 38.65
C TYR A 4 43.61 -35.58 37.23
N CYS A 5 42.29 -35.74 37.14
CA CYS A 5 41.53 -35.62 35.91
C CYS A 5 41.21 -34.15 35.69
N LEU A 6 41.85 -33.51 34.70
CA LEU A 6 41.59 -32.13 34.29
C LEU A 6 40.37 -32.15 33.37
N ILE A 7 39.24 -31.63 33.85
CA ILE A 7 38.04 -31.40 33.09
C ILE A 7 38.16 -30.01 32.45
N THR A 8 38.47 -29.96 31.18
CA THR A 8 38.41 -28.74 30.37
C THR A 8 36.97 -28.46 29.99
N LEU A 9 36.38 -27.43 30.60
CA LEU A 9 35.05 -26.93 30.29
C LEU A 9 35.14 -26.09 29.02
N ALA A 10 34.78 -26.65 27.87
CA ALA A 10 34.64 -25.90 26.64
C ALA A 10 33.32 -25.13 26.68
N ALA A 11 33.42 -23.83 26.96
CA ALA A 11 32.28 -22.93 26.85
C ALA A 11 31.97 -22.67 25.37
N CYS A 12 30.97 -23.36 24.84
CA CYS A 12 30.36 -23.03 23.56
C CYS A 12 29.57 -21.73 23.69
N LEU A 13 30.19 -20.62 23.32
CA LEU A 13 29.48 -19.37 23.03
C LEU A 13 28.65 -19.57 21.78
N VAL A 14 27.40 -19.94 21.95
CA VAL A 14 26.41 -19.91 20.88
C VAL A 14 26.07 -18.44 20.67
N LEU A 15 26.72 -17.79 19.71
CA LEU A 15 26.30 -16.52 19.17
C LEU A 15 24.99 -16.78 18.44
N SER A 16 23.88 -16.61 19.16
CA SER A 16 22.56 -16.48 18.54
C SER A 16 22.58 -15.20 17.70
N ALA A 17 23.00 -15.34 16.44
CA ALA A 17 22.68 -14.34 15.43
C ALA A 17 21.16 -14.31 15.37
N CYS A 18 20.53 -13.35 16.02
CA CYS A 18 19.16 -12.95 15.71
C CYS A 18 19.17 -12.49 14.24
N ASN A 19 18.85 -13.41 13.33
CA ASN A 19 18.34 -13.01 12.04
C ASN A 19 17.07 -12.22 12.36
N LYS A 20 17.15 -10.90 12.26
CA LYS A 20 15.95 -10.09 11.99
C LYS A 20 15.46 -10.59 10.64
N GLU A 21 14.53 -11.54 10.66
CA GLU A 21 13.68 -11.78 9.52
C GLU A 21 13.15 -10.41 9.13
N ASN A 22 13.42 -10.00 7.90
CA ASN A 22 12.76 -8.87 7.29
C ASN A 22 11.29 -9.25 7.27
N GLU A 23 10.54 -8.86 8.31
CA GLU A 23 9.10 -8.98 8.29
C GLU A 23 8.64 -8.10 7.13
N ASN A 24 8.24 -8.74 6.05
CA ASN A 24 7.57 -8.04 4.97
C ASN A 24 6.39 -7.28 5.58
N PRO A 25 6.18 -6.02 5.22
CA PRO A 25 5.03 -5.28 5.70
C PRO A 25 3.78 -6.05 5.30
N HIS A 26 2.97 -6.39 6.27
CA HIS A 26 1.71 -7.07 6.01
C HIS A 26 0.60 -6.04 5.96
N SER A 27 -0.15 -6.00 4.87
CA SER A 27 -1.45 -5.34 4.85
C SER A 27 -2.40 -6.16 5.72
N ILE A 28 -3.05 -5.52 6.69
CA ILE A 28 -3.98 -6.20 7.58
C ILE A 28 -5.28 -6.51 6.83
N GLU A 29 -5.78 -5.58 6.04
CA GLU A 29 -7.05 -5.72 5.33
C GLU A 29 -7.13 -4.67 4.21
N LEU A 30 -7.59 -5.10 3.03
CA LEU A 30 -7.97 -4.22 1.95
C LEU A 30 -9.50 -4.16 1.92
N THR A 31 -10.05 -2.98 2.17
CA THR A 31 -11.49 -2.72 2.13
C THR A 31 -11.81 -1.68 1.08
N TRP A 32 -12.96 -1.82 0.43
CA TRP A 32 -13.44 -0.83 -0.54
C TRP A 32 -14.97 -0.73 -0.49
N THR A 33 -15.48 0.43 -0.92
CA THR A 33 -16.89 0.62 -1.18
C THR A 33 -17.23 0.09 -2.57
N GLU A 34 -18.41 -0.50 -2.72
CA GLU A 34 -18.85 -0.94 -4.05
C GLU A 34 -18.94 0.24 -5.02
N CYS A 35 -18.65 -0.03 -6.28
CA CYS A 35 -18.87 0.93 -7.35
C CYS A 35 -20.36 1.24 -7.46
N ALA A 36 -20.71 2.51 -7.41
CA ALA A 36 -22.05 2.94 -7.79
C ALA A 36 -22.24 2.58 -9.28
N SER A 37 -23.12 1.62 -9.55
CA SER A 37 -23.46 1.19 -10.90
C SER A 37 -24.00 2.37 -11.68
N THR A 38 -23.20 2.95 -12.58
CA THR A 38 -23.74 3.76 -13.66
C THR A 38 -24.43 2.79 -14.60
N LYS A 39 -25.78 2.72 -14.54
CA LYS A 39 -26.55 1.95 -15.51
C LYS A 39 -26.10 2.36 -16.90
N ALA A 40 -25.68 1.38 -17.71
CA ALA A 40 -25.46 1.57 -19.12
C ALA A 40 -26.75 2.14 -19.75
N GLY A 41 -26.70 3.37 -20.20
CA GLY A 41 -27.82 4.02 -20.86
C GLY A 41 -28.29 5.29 -20.13
N GLY A 42 -27.63 6.39 -20.40
CA GLY A 42 -28.20 7.74 -20.37
C GLY A 42 -28.53 8.33 -18.99
N THR A 43 -28.00 9.51 -18.81
CA THR A 43 -28.18 10.47 -17.73
C THR A 43 -27.22 10.33 -16.56
N LYS A 44 -26.34 11.32 -16.49
CA LYS A 44 -25.47 11.62 -15.35
C LYS A 44 -26.27 11.53 -14.04
N GLY A 45 -26.20 10.39 -13.38
CA GLY A 45 -26.62 10.23 -11.99
C GLY A 45 -25.57 10.94 -11.14
N GLY A 46 -25.92 12.10 -10.60
CA GLY A 46 -25.04 12.97 -9.85
C GLY A 46 -24.56 12.30 -8.56
N THR A 47 -23.32 11.89 -8.57
CA THR A 47 -22.43 11.99 -7.44
C THR A 47 -21.28 12.82 -7.93
N SER A 48 -21.23 14.01 -7.40
CA SER A 48 -20.20 15.03 -7.44
C SER A 48 -19.00 14.73 -8.34
N ALA A 49 -19.10 14.96 -9.64
CA ALA A 49 -18.00 14.94 -10.60
C ALA A 49 -16.89 15.97 -10.26
N ASP A 50 -17.07 16.74 -9.19
CA ASP A 50 -16.20 17.84 -8.78
C ASP A 50 -15.25 17.49 -7.62
N THR A 51 -15.35 16.29 -7.03
CA THR A 51 -14.45 15.96 -5.93
C THR A 51 -13.26 15.18 -6.47
N PRO A 52 -12.05 15.78 -6.47
CA PRO A 52 -10.87 15.13 -7.03
C PRO A 52 -10.52 13.87 -6.24
N ALA A 53 -9.96 12.88 -6.95
CA ALA A 53 -9.41 11.70 -6.33
C ALA A 53 -8.26 12.09 -5.39
N GLN A 54 -8.22 11.51 -4.19
CA GLN A 54 -7.24 11.83 -3.16
C GLN A 54 -6.61 10.57 -2.59
N LEU A 55 -5.29 10.58 -2.46
CA LEU A 55 -4.55 9.61 -1.67
C LEU A 55 -4.24 10.20 -0.30
N ILE A 56 -4.61 9.48 0.76
CA ILE A 56 -4.44 9.91 2.15
C ILE A 56 -3.54 8.90 2.85
N LEU A 57 -2.46 9.38 3.46
CA LEU A 57 -1.57 8.62 4.34
C LEU A 57 -1.76 9.13 5.76
N GLU A 58 -2.09 8.24 6.68
CA GLU A 58 -2.33 8.61 8.08
C GLU A 58 -1.68 7.60 9.04
N TYR A 59 -1.00 8.11 10.07
CA TYR A 59 -0.50 7.29 11.17
C TYR A 59 -1.67 6.71 11.96
N THR A 60 -1.60 5.42 12.23
CA THR A 60 -2.46 4.73 13.22
C THR A 60 -1.58 3.93 14.18
N GLU A 61 -2.12 3.51 15.31
CA GLU A 61 -1.38 2.66 16.25
C GLU A 61 -1.07 1.27 15.67
N SER A 62 -1.85 0.82 14.70
CA SER A 62 -1.66 -0.45 13.98
C SER A 62 -0.72 -0.34 12.79
N GLY A 63 -0.38 0.87 12.30
CA GLY A 63 0.46 1.07 11.12
C GLY A 63 0.11 2.31 10.33
N LEU A 64 0.50 2.33 9.06
CA LEU A 64 0.17 3.39 8.10
C LEU A 64 -1.16 3.05 7.42
N ALA A 65 -2.19 3.83 7.69
CA ALA A 65 -3.42 3.78 6.91
C ALA A 65 -3.19 4.45 5.55
N VAL A 66 -3.46 3.71 4.48
CA VAL A 66 -3.39 4.18 3.08
C VAL A 66 -4.82 4.18 2.56
N THR A 67 -5.36 5.35 2.25
CA THR A 67 -6.74 5.50 1.77
C THR A 67 -6.76 6.25 0.45
N LEU A 68 -7.32 5.64 -0.58
CA LEU A 68 -7.66 6.29 -1.84
C LEU A 68 -9.15 6.63 -1.84
N LYS A 69 -9.47 7.89 -2.13
CA LYS A 69 -10.87 8.38 -2.22
C LYS A 69 -11.21 8.82 -3.62
N ASN A 70 -12.48 8.66 -3.98
CA ASN A 70 -13.07 9.14 -5.22
C ASN A 70 -12.31 8.69 -6.48
N ALA A 71 -11.79 7.45 -6.46
CA ALA A 71 -11.03 6.89 -7.56
C ALA A 71 -11.96 6.34 -8.65
N GLU A 72 -11.55 6.53 -9.90
CA GLU A 72 -12.16 5.84 -11.03
C GLU A 72 -11.50 4.47 -11.19
N MET A 73 -12.29 3.42 -11.23
CA MET A 73 -11.87 2.03 -11.34
C MET A 73 -12.69 1.31 -12.40
N ASN A 74 -12.22 0.14 -12.85
CA ASN A 74 -13.00 -0.70 -13.75
C ASN A 74 -14.18 -1.34 -13.02
N CYS A 75 -15.36 -1.41 -13.65
CA CYS A 75 -16.57 -1.98 -13.01
C CYS A 75 -16.41 -3.47 -12.67
N ALA A 76 -15.45 -4.18 -13.25
CA ALA A 76 -15.19 -5.58 -12.95
C ALA A 76 -14.88 -5.83 -11.47
N ILE A 77 -14.45 -4.81 -10.72
CA ILE A 77 -14.16 -4.92 -9.29
C ILE A 77 -15.36 -5.33 -8.45
N ASN A 78 -16.59 -5.08 -8.90
CA ASN A 78 -17.80 -5.53 -8.20
C ASN A 78 -17.97 -7.06 -8.26
N VAL A 79 -17.33 -7.74 -9.20
CA VAL A 79 -17.38 -9.20 -9.39
C VAL A 79 -16.06 -9.84 -8.98
N ASP A 80 -14.95 -9.30 -9.50
CA ASP A 80 -13.61 -9.88 -9.35
C ASP A 80 -12.91 -9.39 -8.06
N GLY A 81 -13.40 -8.28 -7.47
CA GLY A 81 -12.82 -7.64 -6.31
C GLY A 81 -11.52 -6.88 -6.59
N LEU A 82 -10.89 -6.44 -5.50
CA LEU A 82 -9.58 -5.83 -5.50
C LEU A 82 -8.61 -6.70 -4.69
N SER A 83 -7.34 -6.68 -5.09
CA SER A 83 -6.27 -7.22 -4.27
C SER A 83 -5.14 -6.21 -4.12
N LEU A 84 -4.24 -6.47 -3.17
CA LEU A 84 -3.10 -5.63 -2.88
C LEU A 84 -1.83 -6.44 -3.04
N ASP A 85 -0.93 -5.93 -3.88
CA ASP A 85 0.45 -6.39 -3.97
C ASP A 85 1.32 -5.42 -3.18
N LEU A 86 1.95 -5.93 -2.12
CA LEU A 86 2.70 -5.15 -1.16
C LEU A 86 4.06 -5.78 -0.91
N SER A 87 5.12 -4.99 -1.12
CA SER A 87 6.48 -5.39 -0.77
C SER A 87 7.25 -4.23 -0.15
N GLN A 88 8.29 -4.56 0.61
CA GLN A 88 9.18 -3.56 1.19
C GLN A 88 10.64 -3.96 1.00
N GLU A 89 11.44 -3.01 0.55
CA GLU A 89 12.89 -3.14 0.44
C GLU A 89 13.54 -1.97 1.21
N GLY A 90 14.05 -2.25 2.39
CA GLY A 90 14.63 -1.23 3.28
C GLY A 90 13.61 -0.18 3.72
N ASN A 91 13.69 1.03 3.15
CA ASN A 91 12.73 2.11 3.40
C ASN A 91 11.79 2.40 2.22
N ILE A 92 11.83 1.56 1.19
CA ILE A 92 10.95 1.67 0.02
C ILE A 92 9.80 0.70 0.19
N ILE A 93 8.57 1.20 0.10
CA ILE A 93 7.34 0.43 0.15
C ILE A 93 6.73 0.45 -1.25
N ASN A 94 6.64 -0.70 -1.90
CA ASN A 94 5.91 -0.85 -3.16
C ASN A 94 4.49 -1.29 -2.84
N TYR A 95 3.52 -0.49 -3.22
CA TYR A 95 2.12 -0.66 -2.92
C TYR A 95 1.30 -0.58 -4.20
N GLN A 96 0.80 -1.70 -4.67
CA GLN A 96 0.00 -1.77 -5.88
C GLN A 96 -1.40 -2.30 -5.60
N VAL A 97 -2.41 -1.48 -5.86
CA VAL A 97 -3.80 -1.94 -5.94
C VAL A 97 -3.98 -2.66 -7.28
N VAL A 98 -4.39 -3.91 -7.22
CA VAL A 98 -4.61 -4.75 -8.41
C VAL A 98 -6.11 -4.86 -8.66
N GLN A 99 -6.54 -4.44 -9.86
CA GLN A 99 -7.91 -4.53 -10.34
C GLN A 99 -7.99 -5.41 -11.58
N SER A 100 -9.17 -6.02 -11.80
CA SER A 100 -9.52 -6.59 -13.11
C SER A 100 -10.01 -5.48 -14.05
N VAL A 101 -9.78 -5.64 -15.34
CA VAL A 101 -10.24 -4.73 -16.41
C VAL A 101 -11.08 -5.47 -17.43
N THR A 102 -11.79 -6.50 -17.01
CA THR A 102 -12.60 -7.36 -17.89
C THR A 102 -13.94 -6.74 -18.29
N ALA A 103 -14.39 -5.70 -17.59
CA ALA A 103 -15.61 -4.98 -17.94
C ALA A 103 -15.29 -3.77 -18.83
N ASP A 104 -16.15 -3.50 -19.81
CA ASP A 104 -16.06 -2.34 -20.70
C ASP A 104 -16.79 -1.13 -20.07
N CYS A 105 -16.47 -0.83 -18.81
CA CYS A 105 -17.00 0.33 -18.12
C CYS A 105 -16.08 0.75 -16.98
N THR A 106 -16.17 2.02 -16.57
CA THR A 106 -15.56 2.55 -15.37
C THR A 106 -16.63 3.00 -14.37
N CYS A 107 -16.25 3.04 -13.11
CA CYS A 107 -17.10 3.47 -12.01
C CYS A 107 -16.27 4.21 -10.97
N GLN A 108 -16.91 5.06 -10.20
CA GLN A 108 -16.25 5.77 -9.12
C GLN A 108 -16.42 5.01 -7.81
N ILE A 109 -15.29 4.75 -7.15
CA ILE A 109 -15.26 4.21 -5.79
C ILE A 109 -15.11 5.36 -4.81
N GLU A 110 -15.95 5.39 -3.77
CA GLU A 110 -15.84 6.37 -2.72
C GLU A 110 -14.54 6.20 -1.92
N ARG A 111 -14.16 4.95 -1.61
CA ARG A 111 -13.00 4.65 -0.76
C ARG A 111 -12.41 3.28 -1.01
N ILE A 112 -11.07 3.23 -1.03
CA ILE A 112 -10.26 2.02 -0.89
C ILE A 112 -9.32 2.27 0.28
N THR A 113 -9.26 1.37 1.26
CA THR A 113 -8.42 1.55 2.46
C THR A 113 -7.70 0.26 2.81
N SER A 114 -6.42 0.39 3.19
CA SER A 114 -5.65 -0.68 3.85
C SER A 114 -4.73 -0.11 4.91
N THR A 115 -4.15 -0.99 5.74
CA THR A 115 -3.15 -0.62 6.74
C THR A 115 -1.85 -1.38 6.48
N VAL A 116 -0.75 -0.65 6.28
CA VAL A 116 0.60 -1.21 6.14
C VAL A 116 1.21 -1.29 7.53
N THR A 117 1.54 -2.50 7.99
CA THR A 117 2.15 -2.77 9.30
C THR A 117 3.65 -3.00 9.20
N GLY A 118 4.34 -3.16 10.33
CA GLY A 118 5.79 -3.45 10.36
C GLY A 118 6.67 -2.22 10.13
N LEU A 119 6.12 -1.00 10.10
CA LEU A 119 6.89 0.22 9.95
C LEU A 119 7.51 0.68 11.28
N GLU A 120 8.79 1.07 11.24
CA GLU A 120 9.52 1.59 12.39
C GLU A 120 9.15 3.06 12.66
N TYR A 121 8.74 3.33 13.90
CA TYR A 121 8.41 4.69 14.34
C TYR A 121 9.58 5.66 14.18
N GLY A 122 9.32 6.85 13.64
CA GLY A 122 10.32 7.90 13.41
C GLY A 122 11.16 7.74 12.15
N LYS A 123 11.07 6.62 11.44
CA LYS A 123 11.81 6.35 10.21
C LYS A 123 11.18 7.02 8.99
N GLU A 124 12.02 7.38 8.03
CA GLU A 124 11.59 7.92 6.74
C GLU A 124 11.40 6.79 5.73
N TYR A 125 10.30 6.86 4.98
CA TYR A 125 9.92 5.91 3.95
C TYR A 125 9.61 6.60 2.64
N VAL A 126 9.71 5.82 1.57
CA VAL A 126 9.26 6.17 0.23
C VAL A 126 8.15 5.19 -0.16
N LEU A 127 6.96 5.69 -0.42
CA LEU A 127 5.84 4.91 -0.92
C LEU A 127 5.77 5.03 -2.45
N ASN A 128 5.97 3.93 -3.15
CA ASN A 128 5.67 3.77 -4.56
C ASN A 128 4.24 3.24 -4.67
N TYR A 129 3.28 4.16 -4.74
CA TYR A 129 1.88 3.82 -4.89
C TYR A 129 1.53 3.63 -6.37
N SER A 130 0.78 2.60 -6.68
CA SER A 130 0.27 2.36 -8.03
C SER A 130 -1.10 1.67 -8.01
N ILE A 131 -1.81 1.81 -9.12
CA ILE A 131 -3.01 1.03 -9.44
C ILE A 131 -2.72 0.34 -10.77
N LYS A 132 -2.91 -0.97 -10.83
CA LYS A 132 -2.68 -1.72 -12.05
C LYS A 132 -3.52 -1.16 -13.20
N TYR A 133 -2.90 -0.91 -14.35
CA TYR A 133 -3.47 -0.30 -15.57
C TYR A 133 -3.79 1.21 -15.44
N VAL A 134 -3.27 1.89 -14.45
CA VAL A 134 -3.35 3.36 -14.29
C VAL A 134 -1.93 3.92 -14.33
N PRO A 135 -1.71 5.14 -14.85
CA PRO A 135 -0.39 5.77 -14.82
C PRO A 135 0.22 5.76 -13.43
N SER A 136 1.53 5.56 -13.36
CA SER A 136 2.25 5.48 -12.09
C SER A 136 2.19 6.80 -11.32
N PHE A 137 2.22 6.70 -10.01
CA PHE A 137 2.34 7.87 -9.12
C PHE A 137 3.81 8.22 -8.91
N LYS A 138 4.10 9.49 -8.72
CA LYS A 138 5.42 9.93 -8.25
C LYS A 138 5.68 9.36 -6.86
N PRO A 139 6.94 8.98 -6.54
CA PRO A 139 7.29 8.46 -5.21
C PRO A 139 6.93 9.45 -4.10
N ILE A 140 6.28 8.98 -3.06
CA ILE A 140 5.79 9.79 -1.94
C ILE A 140 6.70 9.56 -0.73
N LYS A 141 7.38 10.61 -0.28
CA LYS A 141 8.25 10.56 0.90
C LYS A 141 7.48 10.98 2.14
N PHE A 142 7.61 10.20 3.22
CA PHE A 142 6.99 10.50 4.50
C PHE A 142 7.84 9.98 5.67
N ARG A 143 7.61 10.53 6.87
CA ARG A 143 8.15 9.99 8.11
C ARG A 143 7.01 9.35 8.91
N PHE A 144 7.18 8.07 9.27
CA PHE A 144 6.17 7.34 10.02
C PHE A 144 6.20 7.72 11.50
N MET A 145 5.31 8.60 11.92
CA MET A 145 5.23 9.09 13.29
C MET A 145 3.83 9.58 13.64
N LYS A 146 3.54 9.67 14.93
CA LYS A 146 2.26 10.21 15.41
C LYS A 146 2.01 11.61 14.85
N GLY A 147 0.81 11.82 14.34
CA GLY A 147 0.40 13.06 13.67
C GLY A 147 0.69 13.10 12.17
N LEU A 148 1.30 12.06 11.58
CA LEU A 148 1.37 11.95 10.13
C LEU A 148 -0.06 11.95 9.56
N LYS A 149 -0.33 12.93 8.72
CA LYS A 149 -1.55 13.03 7.94
C LYS A 149 -1.27 13.81 6.67
N MET A 150 -1.12 13.09 5.57
CA MET A 150 -0.89 13.66 4.24
C MET A 150 -2.12 13.45 3.37
N ARG A 151 -2.49 14.47 2.60
CA ARG A 151 -3.55 14.41 1.59
C ARG A 151 -2.98 14.89 0.27
N LEU A 152 -3.03 14.06 -0.73
CA LEU A 152 -2.44 14.27 -2.03
C LEU A 152 -3.54 14.18 -3.08
N ASN A 153 -3.67 15.19 -3.94
CA ASN A 153 -4.56 15.07 -5.09
C ASN A 153 -3.91 14.14 -6.10
N VAL A 154 -4.62 13.13 -6.53
CA VAL A 154 -4.10 12.11 -7.46
C VAL A 154 -3.57 12.75 -8.74
N ALA A 155 -4.29 13.73 -9.30
CA ALA A 155 -3.91 14.42 -10.53
C ALA A 155 -2.53 15.10 -10.46
N ASP A 156 -2.13 15.61 -9.27
CA ASP A 156 -0.85 16.29 -9.08
C ASP A 156 0.33 15.30 -8.92
N TYR A 157 0.02 14.06 -8.62
CA TYR A 157 1.00 13.00 -8.34
C TYR A 157 1.11 11.95 -9.43
N LEU A 158 0.27 11.99 -10.46
CA LEU A 158 0.46 11.11 -11.61
C LEU A 158 1.76 11.48 -12.34
N ASP A 159 2.50 10.47 -12.73
CA ASP A 159 3.66 10.64 -13.58
C ASP A 159 3.17 10.75 -15.03
N THR A 160 3.09 11.98 -15.52
CA THR A 160 2.65 12.27 -16.90
C THR A 160 3.74 11.99 -17.94
N MET A 161 4.90 11.48 -17.53
CA MET A 161 6.06 11.29 -18.41
C MET A 161 6.01 10.02 -19.26
N HIS A 162 5.02 9.17 -19.13
CA HIS A 162 4.81 8.06 -20.07
C HIS A 162 3.84 8.47 -21.18
N THR A 163 4.28 9.32 -22.10
CA THR A 163 3.75 9.31 -23.44
C THR A 163 4.17 7.96 -24.04
N TRP A 164 3.19 7.11 -24.33
CA TRP A 164 3.41 5.89 -25.10
C TRP A 164 3.93 6.33 -26.47
N GLU A 165 5.24 6.19 -26.69
CA GLU A 165 5.75 6.17 -28.06
C GLU A 165 5.31 4.83 -28.66
N GLU A 166 4.44 4.92 -29.69
CA GLU A 166 4.00 3.81 -30.51
C GLU A 166 5.17 3.21 -31.32
#